data_6a70de3fd41bccb84f584b37b579bf54
#
_entry.id   6a70de3fd41bccb84f584b37b579bf54
#
_cell.length_a   1.000
_cell.length_b   1.000
_cell.length_c   1.000
_cell.angle_alpha   90.00
_cell.angle_beta   90.00
_cell.angle_gamma   90.00
#
_symmetry.space_group_name_H-M   'P 1'
#
loop_
_entity.id
_entity.type
_entity.pdbx_description
1 polymer ?
#
loop_
_entity_poly.entity_id
_entity_poly.type
_entity_poly.pdbx_seq_one_letter_code
_entity_poly.pdbx_strand_id
1 'polypeptide(L)'
;EKMAVTKGKWAQVVLPSGVKGWVLKSQVRVLGERIDIKKGDTAEGLISGEKMEKIIASAQELLGVPYLWGGMSSKGVDCSGLVRISAIMNDVLLPRNASQMIFCGTPVEMNCNPIFWNEEYRTAGDGKYTMEFIEEMNGRVRNLQRGDLVFFGTPATAEKPMRVTHVGIYLGNGEIIHSSHLVRINSLIPGKPDYYENAHRLLGAIRL
;
A
#
# COMPACT_ATOMS: atom_id res chain seq x y z
N GLU A 1 -0.77 -18.00 13.75
CA GLU A 1 -1.56 -18.76 14.77
C GLU A 1 -1.39 -20.25 14.51
N LYS A 2 -0.89 -21.01 15.48
CA LYS A 2 -0.73 -22.44 15.32
C LYS A 2 -2.10 -23.12 15.46
N MET A 3 -2.51 -23.85 14.46
CA MET A 3 -3.63 -24.78 14.55
C MET A 3 -3.26 -25.91 15.53
N ALA A 4 -3.82 -25.86 16.73
CA ALA A 4 -3.35 -26.76 17.79
C ALA A 4 -3.95 -28.17 17.72
N VAL A 5 -5.22 -28.32 17.33
CA VAL A 5 -5.95 -29.61 17.32
C VAL A 5 -7.05 -29.59 16.26
N THR A 6 -7.32 -30.75 15.64
CA THR A 6 -8.47 -30.91 14.74
C THR A 6 -9.36 -32.04 15.22
N LYS A 7 -10.70 -31.87 15.13
CA LYS A 7 -11.70 -32.88 15.45
C LYS A 7 -12.77 -32.92 14.36
N GLY A 8 -12.72 -33.94 13.52
CA GLY A 8 -13.60 -34.04 12.36
C GLY A 8 -13.53 -32.80 11.45
N LYS A 9 -14.68 -32.12 11.23
CA LYS A 9 -14.78 -30.89 10.43
C LYS A 9 -14.37 -29.61 11.17
N TRP A 10 -13.97 -29.70 12.44
CA TRP A 10 -13.63 -28.58 13.29
C TRP A 10 -12.11 -28.44 13.46
N ALA A 11 -11.63 -27.19 13.53
CA ALA A 11 -10.26 -26.82 13.89
C ALA A 11 -10.29 -25.94 15.13
N GLN A 12 -9.43 -26.23 16.11
CA GLN A 12 -9.23 -25.34 17.25
C GLN A 12 -8.30 -24.20 16.83
N VAL A 13 -8.73 -22.98 17.10
CA VAL A 13 -7.93 -21.77 16.91
C VAL A 13 -7.65 -21.14 18.26
N VAL A 14 -6.47 -20.51 18.38
CA VAL A 14 -6.07 -19.74 19.56
C VAL A 14 -5.95 -18.29 19.12
N LEU A 15 -6.75 -17.42 19.71
CA LEU A 15 -6.66 -15.97 19.47
C LEU A 15 -5.38 -15.39 20.10
N PRO A 16 -4.89 -14.21 19.65
CA PRO A 16 -3.76 -13.54 20.26
C PRO A 16 -3.92 -13.28 21.77
N SER A 17 -5.16 -13.16 22.23
CA SER A 17 -5.53 -13.05 23.65
C SER A 17 -5.36 -14.35 24.46
N GLY A 18 -4.98 -15.47 23.80
CA GLY A 18 -4.92 -16.80 24.42
C GLY A 18 -6.26 -17.54 24.49
N VAL A 19 -7.36 -16.90 24.12
CA VAL A 19 -8.69 -17.54 24.09
C VAL A 19 -8.71 -18.61 23.00
N LYS A 20 -9.18 -19.82 23.35
CA LYS A 20 -9.33 -20.95 22.43
C LYS A 20 -10.78 -21.06 21.96
N GLY A 21 -10.95 -21.29 20.66
CA GLY A 21 -12.27 -21.51 20.06
C GLY A 21 -12.23 -22.61 18.99
N TRP A 22 -13.39 -23.05 18.54
CA TRP A 22 -13.53 -24.02 17.47
C TRP A 22 -14.20 -23.36 16.26
N VAL A 23 -13.62 -23.55 15.07
CA VAL A 23 -14.13 -23.05 13.79
C VAL A 23 -14.23 -24.18 12.78
N LEU A 24 -15.10 -24.05 11.79
CA LEU A 24 -15.16 -25.04 10.71
C LEU A 24 -13.89 -24.95 9.87
N LYS A 25 -13.28 -26.09 9.54
CA LYS A 25 -12.08 -26.15 8.68
C LYS A 25 -12.28 -25.47 7.33
N SER A 26 -13.50 -25.49 6.78
CA SER A 26 -13.85 -24.80 5.53
C SER A 26 -13.84 -23.26 5.65
N GLN A 27 -13.84 -22.71 6.86
CA GLN A 27 -13.85 -21.28 7.13
C GLN A 27 -12.47 -20.74 7.53
N VAL A 28 -11.46 -21.62 7.61
CA VAL A 28 -10.09 -21.23 7.94
C VAL A 28 -9.13 -21.79 6.89
N ARG A 29 -8.19 -20.97 6.48
CA ARG A 29 -7.06 -21.40 5.68
C ARG A 29 -5.86 -21.59 6.61
N VAL A 30 -5.23 -22.78 6.54
CA VAL A 30 -3.91 -22.96 7.15
C VAL A 30 -2.94 -22.18 6.28
N LEU A 31 -2.40 -21.11 6.83
CA LEU A 31 -1.33 -20.36 6.18
C LEU A 31 -0.09 -21.25 6.09
N GLY A 32 0.57 -21.25 4.94
CA GLY A 32 1.87 -21.87 4.77
C GLY A 32 2.97 -21.16 5.56
N GLU A 33 4.19 -21.33 5.13
CA GLU A 33 5.32 -20.58 5.68
C GLU A 33 5.11 -19.08 5.39
N ARG A 34 4.87 -18.30 6.47
CA ARG A 34 4.57 -16.87 6.35
C ARG A 34 5.85 -16.07 6.27
N ILE A 35 5.92 -15.17 5.30
CA ILE A 35 6.98 -14.17 5.22
C ILE A 35 6.62 -13.02 6.14
N ASP A 36 7.42 -12.78 7.17
CA ASP A 36 7.26 -11.67 8.13
C ASP A 36 8.28 -10.57 7.82
N ILE A 37 7.81 -9.50 7.19
CA ILE A 37 8.66 -8.36 6.78
C ILE A 37 8.60 -7.30 7.87
N LYS A 38 9.75 -6.92 8.40
CA LYS A 38 9.90 -5.94 9.47
C LYS A 38 10.53 -4.65 8.96
N LYS A 39 10.37 -3.60 9.74
CA LYS A 39 11.08 -2.34 9.50
C LYS A 39 12.59 -2.58 9.46
N GLY A 40 13.23 -2.17 8.37
CA GLY A 40 14.68 -2.33 8.15
C GLY A 40 15.06 -3.58 7.35
N ASP A 41 14.11 -4.45 7.03
CA ASP A 41 14.37 -5.55 6.11
C ASP A 41 14.51 -4.98 4.69
N THR A 42 15.69 -5.12 4.11
CA THR A 42 16.04 -4.59 2.78
C THR A 42 16.22 -5.68 1.73
N ALA A 43 15.78 -6.91 2.01
CA ALA A 43 16.02 -8.03 1.13
C ALA A 43 15.26 -7.89 -0.19
N GLU A 44 16.01 -7.71 -1.25
CA GLU A 44 15.53 -7.83 -2.62
C GLU A 44 15.01 -9.25 -2.87
N GLY A 45 13.79 -9.37 -3.44
CA GLY A 45 13.23 -10.68 -3.79
C GLY A 45 12.59 -11.47 -2.65
N LEU A 46 12.27 -10.84 -1.51
CA LEU A 46 11.48 -11.47 -0.43
C LEU A 46 10.11 -11.94 -0.93
N ILE A 47 9.56 -11.24 -1.91
CA ILE A 47 8.27 -11.56 -2.51
C ILE A 47 8.47 -11.80 -4.00
N SER A 48 8.15 -13.01 -4.47
CA SER A 48 8.17 -13.30 -5.90
C SER A 48 7.13 -12.47 -6.65
N GLY A 49 7.38 -12.18 -7.94
CA GLY A 49 6.42 -11.46 -8.79
C GLY A 49 5.04 -12.14 -8.81
N GLU A 50 4.98 -13.48 -8.85
CA GLU A 50 3.72 -14.23 -8.77
C GLU A 50 2.97 -13.98 -7.46
N LYS A 51 3.68 -13.92 -6.33
CA LYS A 51 3.08 -13.63 -5.02
C LYS A 51 2.59 -12.18 -4.95
N MET A 52 3.33 -11.24 -5.54
CA MET A 52 2.91 -9.84 -5.63
C MET A 52 1.64 -9.69 -6.47
N GLU A 53 1.51 -10.40 -7.59
CA GLU A 53 0.27 -10.39 -8.39
C GLU A 53 -0.94 -10.92 -7.59
N LYS A 54 -0.75 -11.92 -6.76
CA LYS A 54 -1.81 -12.41 -5.85
C LYS A 54 -2.19 -11.36 -4.79
N ILE A 55 -1.21 -10.60 -4.28
CA ILE A 55 -1.46 -9.48 -3.36
C ILE A 55 -2.27 -8.38 -4.06
N ILE A 56 -1.90 -8.02 -5.28
CA ILE A 56 -2.63 -7.04 -6.09
C ILE A 56 -4.06 -7.53 -6.35
N ALA A 57 -4.24 -8.78 -6.77
CA ALA A 57 -5.58 -9.36 -6.99
C ALA A 57 -6.44 -9.28 -5.72
N SER A 58 -5.87 -9.62 -4.57
CA SER A 58 -6.59 -9.50 -3.28
C SER A 58 -6.94 -8.05 -2.92
N ALA A 59 -6.10 -7.07 -3.30
CA ALA A 59 -6.44 -5.66 -3.13
C ALA A 59 -7.58 -5.23 -4.07
N GLN A 60 -7.60 -5.75 -5.30
CA GLN A 60 -8.66 -5.48 -6.28
C GLN A 60 -10.02 -6.07 -5.87
N GLU A 61 -10.04 -7.22 -5.17
CA GLU A 61 -11.27 -7.78 -4.60
C GLU A 61 -11.92 -6.85 -3.56
N LEU A 62 -11.16 -5.90 -3.00
CA LEU A 62 -11.65 -4.92 -2.03
C LEU A 62 -12.10 -3.60 -2.68
N LEU A 63 -12.13 -3.48 -4.02
CA LEU A 63 -12.62 -2.28 -4.70
C LEU A 63 -14.02 -1.91 -4.22
N GLY A 64 -14.24 -0.61 -3.94
CA GLY A 64 -15.50 -0.09 -3.42
C GLY A 64 -15.68 -0.23 -1.90
N VAL A 65 -14.83 -0.95 -1.19
CA VAL A 65 -14.87 -1.01 0.29
C VAL A 65 -14.60 0.37 0.87
N PRO A 66 -15.45 0.87 1.80
CA PRO A 66 -15.30 2.21 2.35
C PRO A 66 -14.01 2.36 3.17
N TYR A 67 -13.48 3.58 3.19
CA TYR A 67 -12.39 3.95 4.08
C TYR A 67 -12.86 3.94 5.53
N LEU A 68 -12.11 3.25 6.38
CA LEU A 68 -12.31 3.27 7.82
C LEU A 68 -10.95 3.40 8.50
N TRP A 69 -10.74 4.48 9.26
CA TRP A 69 -9.50 4.67 10.02
C TRP A 69 -9.24 3.48 10.97
N GLY A 70 -8.06 2.87 10.87
CA GLY A 70 -7.72 1.65 11.60
C GLY A 70 -8.35 0.37 11.05
N GLY A 71 -9.16 0.45 10.00
CA GLY A 71 -9.88 -0.67 9.40
C GLY A 71 -8.96 -1.67 8.70
N MET A 72 -9.29 -2.95 8.84
CA MET A 72 -8.61 -4.11 8.24
C MET A 72 -9.60 -5.22 7.92
N SER A 73 -10.75 -4.90 7.33
CA SER A 73 -11.78 -5.91 6.99
C SER A 73 -12.57 -5.47 5.75
N SER A 74 -13.36 -6.40 5.20
CA SER A 74 -14.30 -6.11 4.10
C SER A 74 -15.39 -5.09 4.45
N LYS A 75 -15.54 -4.71 5.73
CA LYS A 75 -16.46 -3.64 6.16
C LYS A 75 -15.84 -2.26 6.11
N GLY A 76 -14.52 -2.18 6.05
CA GLY A 76 -13.76 -0.95 5.92
C GLY A 76 -12.28 -1.18 6.10
N VAL A 77 -11.47 -0.47 5.31
CA VAL A 77 -10.00 -0.51 5.37
C VAL A 77 -9.44 0.91 5.31
N ASP A 78 -8.34 1.17 6.03
CA ASP A 78 -7.52 2.36 5.75
C ASP A 78 -6.45 2.05 4.69
N CYS A 79 -5.64 3.03 4.33
CA CYS A 79 -4.65 2.89 3.26
C CYS A 79 -3.63 1.76 3.53
N SER A 80 -3.03 1.72 4.71
CA SER A 80 -2.09 0.66 5.08
C SER A 80 -2.80 -0.65 5.47
N GLY A 81 -4.05 -0.57 5.90
CA GLY A 81 -4.92 -1.72 6.14
C GLY A 81 -5.22 -2.49 4.85
N LEU A 82 -5.50 -1.78 3.75
CA LEU A 82 -5.66 -2.38 2.42
C LEU A 82 -4.41 -3.18 2.02
N VAL A 83 -3.24 -2.54 2.05
CA VAL A 83 -1.97 -3.19 1.70
C VAL A 83 -1.71 -4.40 2.58
N ARG A 84 -1.88 -4.23 3.90
CA ARG A 84 -1.59 -5.27 4.88
C ARG A 84 -2.55 -6.46 4.80
N ILE A 85 -3.85 -6.24 4.64
CA ILE A 85 -4.81 -7.35 4.54
C ILE A 85 -4.60 -8.15 3.25
N SER A 86 -4.35 -7.46 2.13
CA SER A 86 -4.04 -8.10 0.86
C SER A 86 -2.76 -8.93 0.93
N ALA A 87 -1.74 -8.44 1.63
CA ALA A 87 -0.51 -9.18 1.90
C ALA A 87 -0.76 -10.41 2.81
N ILE A 88 -1.51 -10.26 3.91
CA ILE A 88 -1.85 -11.36 4.84
C ILE A 88 -2.63 -12.47 4.12
N MET A 89 -3.55 -12.14 3.23
CA MET A 89 -4.27 -13.13 2.43
C MET A 89 -3.35 -13.98 1.55
N ASN A 90 -2.10 -13.52 1.34
CA ASN A 90 -1.08 -14.20 0.55
C ASN A 90 0.17 -14.57 1.37
N ASP A 91 0.00 -14.82 2.66
CA ASP A 91 1.03 -15.30 3.59
C ASP A 91 2.22 -14.33 3.77
N VAL A 92 1.97 -13.03 3.58
CA VAL A 92 2.94 -11.95 3.81
C VAL A 92 2.44 -11.07 4.95
N LEU A 93 3.27 -10.84 5.95
CA LEU A 93 2.98 -9.93 7.06
C LEU A 93 3.84 -8.68 6.93
N LEU A 94 3.17 -7.54 6.73
CA LEU A 94 3.78 -6.22 6.72
C LEU A 94 3.49 -5.49 8.05
N PRO A 95 4.28 -4.48 8.42
CA PRO A 95 3.94 -3.58 9.53
C PRO A 95 2.54 -2.97 9.37
N ARG A 96 1.92 -2.54 10.48
CA ARG A 96 0.55 -1.98 10.42
C ARG A 96 0.49 -0.61 9.79
N ASN A 97 1.48 0.23 10.00
CA ASN A 97 1.45 1.64 9.64
C ASN A 97 2.29 1.93 8.39
N ALA A 98 1.78 2.77 7.50
CA ALA A 98 2.50 3.23 6.31
C ALA A 98 3.87 3.83 6.66
N SER A 99 3.99 4.56 7.77
CA SER A 99 5.24 5.13 8.28
C SER A 99 6.30 4.09 8.71
N GLN A 100 5.90 2.84 8.89
CA GLN A 100 6.80 1.72 9.13
C GLN A 100 7.08 0.96 7.83
N MET A 101 6.06 0.81 6.98
CA MET A 101 6.17 0.09 5.70
C MET A 101 7.20 0.73 4.77
N ILE A 102 7.32 2.05 4.75
CA ILE A 102 8.29 2.77 3.89
C ILE A 102 9.75 2.37 4.15
N PHE A 103 10.03 1.77 5.30
CA PHE A 103 11.37 1.27 5.67
C PHE A 103 11.52 -0.25 5.48
N CYS A 104 10.62 -0.89 4.76
CA CYS A 104 10.69 -2.28 4.38
C CYS A 104 11.10 -2.39 2.90
N GLY A 105 11.77 -3.48 2.52
CA GLY A 105 12.17 -3.69 1.12
C GLY A 105 13.21 -2.71 0.60
N THR A 106 13.38 -2.69 -0.71
CA THR A 106 14.38 -1.88 -1.41
C THR A 106 13.77 -0.57 -1.86
N PRO A 107 14.33 0.61 -1.49
CA PRO A 107 13.89 1.89 -1.99
C PRO A 107 13.99 1.99 -3.52
N VAL A 108 12.94 2.51 -4.16
CA VAL A 108 12.96 2.82 -5.59
C VAL A 108 13.49 4.23 -5.77
N GLU A 109 14.50 4.38 -6.63
CA GLU A 109 15.07 5.68 -6.93
C GLU A 109 14.05 6.59 -7.61
N MET A 110 13.79 7.73 -7.01
CA MET A 110 12.85 8.75 -7.49
C MET A 110 13.46 10.13 -7.32
N ASN A 111 13.39 10.91 -8.36
CA ASN A 111 13.77 12.33 -8.28
C ASN A 111 12.49 13.17 -8.07
N CYS A 112 12.38 13.81 -6.92
CA CYS A 112 11.22 14.63 -6.57
C CYS A 112 11.65 16.08 -6.40
N ASN A 113 11.27 16.94 -7.35
CA ASN A 113 11.52 18.37 -7.22
C ASN A 113 10.56 18.98 -6.17
N PRO A 114 11.08 19.53 -5.05
CA PRO A 114 10.26 20.05 -3.98
C PRO A 114 9.43 21.29 -4.34
N ILE A 115 9.73 21.98 -5.42
CA ILE A 115 8.99 23.18 -5.85
C ILE A 115 7.51 22.85 -6.08
N PHE A 116 7.22 21.67 -6.60
CA PHE A 116 5.84 21.22 -6.90
C PHE A 116 5.01 20.83 -5.67
N TRP A 117 5.56 20.97 -4.46
CA TRP A 117 4.77 20.92 -3.21
C TRP A 117 3.93 22.20 -3.05
N ASN A 118 4.34 23.32 -3.66
CA ASN A 118 3.55 24.52 -3.72
C ASN A 118 2.58 24.49 -4.91
N GLU A 119 1.30 24.79 -4.65
CA GLU A 119 0.24 24.77 -5.66
C GLU A 119 0.48 25.72 -6.81
N GLU A 120 1.08 26.87 -6.54
CA GLU A 120 1.42 27.90 -7.53
C GLU A 120 2.23 27.36 -8.72
N TYR A 121 3.10 26.37 -8.49
CA TYR A 121 3.94 25.77 -9.54
C TYR A 121 3.29 24.57 -10.23
N ARG A 122 2.15 24.09 -9.74
CA ARG A 122 1.44 22.94 -10.32
C ARG A 122 0.39 23.33 -11.34
N THR A 123 -0.22 24.52 -11.18
CA THR A 123 -1.34 24.96 -12.02
C THR A 123 -1.04 26.28 -12.69
N ALA A 124 -1.45 26.41 -13.96
CA ALA A 124 -1.44 27.66 -14.69
C ALA A 124 -2.64 28.54 -14.28
N GLY A 125 -2.63 29.81 -14.71
CA GLY A 125 -3.69 30.75 -14.40
C GLY A 125 -5.09 30.39 -14.91
N ASP A 126 -5.19 29.41 -15.82
CA ASP A 126 -6.45 28.84 -16.33
C ASP A 126 -6.92 27.61 -15.51
N GLY A 127 -6.24 27.29 -14.41
CA GLY A 127 -6.55 26.18 -13.53
C GLY A 127 -6.10 24.78 -14.03
N LYS A 128 -5.42 24.73 -15.19
CA LYS A 128 -4.84 23.47 -15.69
C LYS A 128 -3.46 23.21 -15.10
N TYR A 129 -3.08 21.94 -15.03
CA TYR A 129 -1.73 21.57 -14.62
C TYR A 129 -0.70 22.06 -15.64
N THR A 130 0.44 22.55 -15.14
CA THR A 130 1.55 22.98 -16.00
C THR A 130 2.22 21.77 -16.66
N MET A 131 2.81 21.97 -17.83
CA MET A 131 3.55 20.89 -18.52
C MET A 131 4.73 20.42 -17.69
N GLU A 132 5.42 21.33 -17.02
CA GLU A 132 6.54 21.05 -16.13
C GLU A 132 6.13 20.13 -14.99
N PHE A 133 4.95 20.34 -14.40
CA PHE A 133 4.44 19.47 -13.34
C PHE A 133 4.03 18.10 -13.90
N ILE A 134 3.44 18.04 -15.09
CA ILE A 134 3.10 16.77 -15.75
C ILE A 134 4.38 15.96 -16.04
N GLU A 135 5.42 16.61 -16.56
CA GLU A 135 6.73 15.98 -16.82
C GLU A 135 7.41 15.49 -15.53
N GLU A 136 7.37 16.29 -14.46
CA GLU A 136 7.84 15.89 -13.14
C GLU A 136 7.15 14.63 -12.65
N MET A 137 5.83 14.58 -12.71
CA MET A 137 5.07 13.40 -12.26
C MET A 137 5.34 12.16 -13.13
N ASN A 138 5.48 12.33 -14.45
CA ASN A 138 5.94 11.25 -15.33
C ASN A 138 7.35 10.78 -14.97
N GLY A 139 8.24 11.69 -14.61
CA GLY A 139 9.60 11.39 -14.12
C GLY A 139 9.58 10.58 -12.84
N ARG A 140 8.74 10.96 -11.87
CA ARG A 140 8.59 10.25 -10.57
C ARG A 140 8.14 8.81 -10.73
N VAL A 141 7.24 8.51 -11.68
CA VAL A 141 6.72 7.16 -11.87
C VAL A 141 7.57 6.28 -12.79
N ARG A 142 8.58 6.84 -13.44
CA ARG A 142 9.39 6.17 -14.49
C ARG A 142 10.02 4.87 -14.01
N ASN A 143 10.56 4.84 -12.80
CA ASN A 143 11.28 3.70 -12.24
C ASN A 143 10.36 2.76 -11.44
N LEU A 144 9.08 3.12 -11.27
CA LEU A 144 8.12 2.28 -10.58
C LEU A 144 7.79 1.04 -11.40
N GLN A 145 7.71 -0.07 -10.71
CA GLN A 145 7.25 -1.35 -11.26
C GLN A 145 5.95 -1.77 -10.57
N ARG A 146 5.13 -2.51 -11.30
CA ARG A 146 3.90 -3.07 -10.77
C ARG A 146 4.16 -3.87 -9.49
N GLY A 147 3.46 -3.52 -8.42
CA GLY A 147 3.63 -4.08 -7.08
C GLY A 147 4.45 -3.22 -6.12
N ASP A 148 5.14 -2.20 -6.61
CA ASP A 148 5.83 -1.26 -5.71
C ASP A 148 4.82 -0.59 -4.77
N LEU A 149 5.19 -0.44 -3.50
CA LEU A 149 4.41 0.34 -2.54
C LEU A 149 4.83 1.80 -2.66
N VAL A 150 3.86 2.67 -2.91
CA VAL A 150 4.07 4.12 -3.07
C VAL A 150 3.54 4.88 -1.85
N PHE A 151 4.32 5.83 -1.35
CA PHE A 151 4.04 6.53 -0.11
C PHE A 151 3.90 8.04 -0.32
N PHE A 152 2.93 8.61 0.38
CA PHE A 152 2.61 10.04 0.29
C PHE A 152 2.66 10.68 1.67
N GLY A 153 2.96 11.97 1.69
CA GLY A 153 3.02 12.71 2.94
C GLY A 153 3.73 14.05 2.82
N THR A 154 4.57 14.36 3.80
CA THR A 154 5.39 15.59 3.83
C THR A 154 6.86 15.21 3.93
N PRO A 155 7.74 15.78 3.12
CA PRO A 155 9.18 15.50 3.21
C PRO A 155 9.77 16.01 4.52
N ALA A 156 10.95 15.51 4.87
CA ALA A 156 11.74 16.06 5.95
C ALA A 156 12.17 17.48 5.62
N THR A 157 12.20 18.34 6.63
CA THR A 157 12.82 19.67 6.59
C THR A 157 13.91 19.75 7.67
N ALA A 158 14.64 20.86 7.71
CA ALA A 158 15.61 21.08 8.79
C ALA A 158 14.98 21.02 10.20
N GLU A 159 13.69 21.34 10.30
CA GLU A 159 12.98 21.47 11.57
C GLU A 159 12.07 20.29 11.88
N LYS A 160 11.64 19.52 10.89
CA LYS A 160 10.62 18.47 11.03
C LYS A 160 11.01 17.19 10.27
N PRO A 161 10.84 16.03 10.91
CA PRO A 161 11.07 14.76 10.22
C PRO A 161 10.03 14.51 9.12
N MET A 162 10.37 13.65 8.18
CA MET A 162 9.44 13.14 7.16
C MET A 162 8.19 12.54 7.83
N ARG A 163 7.01 12.87 7.30
CA ARG A 163 5.74 12.34 7.76
C ARG A 163 5.02 11.62 6.63
N VAL A 164 4.96 10.29 6.71
CA VAL A 164 4.17 9.45 5.81
C VAL A 164 2.72 9.41 6.31
N THR A 165 1.78 9.77 5.43
CA THR A 165 0.35 9.84 5.76
C THR A 165 -0.50 8.89 4.94
N HIS A 166 0.02 8.35 3.83
CA HIS A 166 -0.75 7.49 2.93
C HIS A 166 0.15 6.51 2.19
N VAL A 167 -0.45 5.39 1.73
CA VAL A 167 0.21 4.35 0.95
C VAL A 167 -0.76 3.75 -0.06
N GLY A 168 -0.24 3.35 -1.22
CA GLY A 168 -0.95 2.56 -2.23
C GLY A 168 -0.02 1.52 -2.86
N ILE A 169 -0.59 0.66 -3.70
CA ILE A 169 0.15 -0.31 -4.52
C ILE A 169 0.14 0.19 -5.96
N TYR A 170 1.31 0.32 -6.57
CA TYR A 170 1.43 0.72 -7.97
C TYR A 170 1.01 -0.42 -8.91
N LEU A 171 0.15 -0.10 -9.87
CA LEU A 171 -0.40 -1.09 -10.80
C LEU A 171 0.27 -1.07 -12.18
N GLY A 172 1.18 -0.14 -12.42
CA GLY A 172 1.71 0.16 -13.75
C GLY A 172 0.99 1.35 -14.40
N ASN A 173 1.53 1.86 -15.50
CA ASN A 173 0.94 2.93 -16.33
C ASN A 173 0.55 4.21 -15.57
N GLY A 174 1.20 4.49 -14.45
CA GLY A 174 0.88 5.64 -13.60
C GLY A 174 -0.31 5.43 -12.67
N GLU A 175 -0.84 4.23 -12.53
CA GLU A 175 -2.01 3.92 -11.70
C GLU A 175 -1.62 3.31 -10.36
N ILE A 176 -2.41 3.61 -9.33
CA ILE A 176 -2.32 3.01 -8.00
C ILE A 176 -3.67 2.49 -7.54
N ILE A 177 -3.67 1.39 -6.78
CA ILE A 177 -4.81 0.99 -5.96
C ILE A 177 -4.54 1.41 -4.52
N HIS A 178 -5.49 2.12 -3.92
CA HIS A 178 -5.38 2.62 -2.57
C HIS A 178 -6.75 2.79 -1.91
N SER A 179 -6.78 2.99 -0.59
CA SER A 179 -8.00 3.34 0.13
C SER A 179 -8.00 4.83 0.48
N SER A 180 -8.87 5.60 -0.19
CA SER A 180 -9.10 7.03 0.02
C SER A 180 -10.59 7.32 -0.23
N HIS A 181 -11.38 7.59 0.82
CA HIS A 181 -12.83 7.53 0.90
C HIS A 181 -13.40 6.12 0.70
N LEU A 182 -12.93 5.41 -0.31
CA LEU A 182 -13.15 3.99 -0.57
C LEU A 182 -11.90 3.40 -1.25
N VAL A 183 -11.85 2.08 -1.37
CA VAL A 183 -10.81 1.42 -2.17
C VAL A 183 -11.09 1.67 -3.65
N ARG A 184 -10.12 2.27 -4.34
CA ARG A 184 -10.24 2.66 -5.74
C ARG A 184 -8.90 2.68 -6.45
N ILE A 185 -8.94 2.75 -7.76
CA ILE A 185 -7.78 2.99 -8.62
C ILE A 185 -7.78 4.45 -9.03
N ASN A 186 -6.64 5.10 -8.91
CA ASN A 186 -6.42 6.46 -9.37
C ASN A 186 -5.11 6.59 -10.13
N SER A 187 -5.05 7.57 -11.02
CA SER A 187 -3.84 7.95 -11.74
C SER A 187 -2.95 8.87 -10.90
N LEU A 188 -1.64 8.66 -10.95
CA LEU A 188 -0.63 9.58 -10.44
C LEU A 188 -0.29 10.70 -11.45
N ILE A 189 -0.76 10.57 -12.70
CA ILE A 189 -0.42 11.48 -13.78
C ILE A 189 -1.50 12.58 -13.88
N PRO A 190 -1.13 13.85 -13.72
CA PRO A 190 -2.06 14.98 -13.82
C PRO A 190 -2.77 15.03 -15.18
N GLY A 191 -4.00 15.52 -15.16
CA GLY A 191 -4.83 15.65 -16.38
C GLY A 191 -5.63 14.39 -16.76
N LYS A 192 -5.43 13.27 -16.05
CA LYS A 192 -6.32 12.10 -16.19
C LYS A 192 -7.60 12.30 -15.40
N PRO A 193 -8.77 11.77 -15.89
CA PRO A 193 -10.06 11.94 -15.21
C PRO A 193 -10.10 11.42 -13.77
N ASP A 194 -9.31 10.40 -13.48
CA ASP A 194 -9.17 9.71 -12.20
C ASP A 194 -7.90 10.12 -11.44
N TYR A 195 -7.35 11.30 -11.73
CA TYR A 195 -6.14 11.80 -11.08
C TYR A 195 -6.31 11.87 -9.56
N TYR A 196 -5.33 11.33 -8.84
CA TYR A 196 -5.25 11.46 -7.39
C TYR A 196 -4.73 12.84 -7.01
N GLU A 197 -5.58 13.72 -6.52
CA GLU A 197 -5.26 15.12 -6.19
C GLU A 197 -4.03 15.29 -5.26
N ASN A 198 -3.77 14.29 -4.40
CA ASN A 198 -2.59 14.27 -3.52
C ASN A 198 -1.37 13.55 -4.12
N ALA A 199 -1.39 13.18 -5.41
CA ALA A 199 -0.26 12.52 -6.07
C ALA A 199 1.03 13.37 -6.01
N HIS A 200 0.91 14.71 -6.03
CA HIS A 200 2.04 15.63 -5.86
C HIS A 200 2.80 15.41 -4.53
N ARG A 201 2.17 14.78 -3.54
CA ARG A 201 2.75 14.46 -2.23
C ARG A 201 3.47 13.11 -2.19
N LEU A 202 3.76 12.53 -3.35
CA LEU A 202 4.54 11.29 -3.47
C LEU A 202 5.95 11.52 -2.89
N LEU A 203 6.26 10.78 -1.81
CA LEU A 203 7.52 10.88 -1.05
C LEU A 203 8.56 9.89 -1.52
N GLY A 204 8.14 8.73 -1.95
CA GLY A 204 9.02 7.63 -2.31
C GLY A 204 8.24 6.34 -2.53
N ALA A 205 8.97 5.31 -2.93
CA ALA A 205 8.44 3.97 -3.10
C ALA A 205 9.44 2.92 -2.63
N ILE A 206 8.93 1.73 -2.36
CA ILE A 206 9.75 0.56 -2.05
C ILE A 206 9.29 -0.64 -2.90
N ARG A 207 10.22 -1.54 -3.17
CA ARG A 207 10.01 -2.85 -3.78
C ARG A 207 10.24 -3.93 -2.73
N LEU A 208 9.28 -4.86 -2.61
CA LEU A 208 9.31 -5.96 -1.65
C LEU A 208 9.92 -7.24 -2.24
#